data_a365392a90759f601911f8c7e1d6f300
#
_entry.id   a365392a90759f601911f8c7e1d6f300
#
_cell.length_a   1.000
_cell.length_b   1.000
_cell.length_c   1.000
_cell.angle_alpha   90.00
_cell.angle_beta   90.00
_cell.angle_gamma   90.00
#
_symmetry.space_group_name_H-M   'P 1'
#
loop_
_entity.id
_entity.type
_entity.pdbx_description
1 polymer ?
#
loop_
_entity_poly.entity_id
_entity_poly.type
_entity_poly.pdbx_seq_one_letter_code
_entity_poly.pdbx_strand_id
1 'polypeptide(L)'
;MATMGPFILIGVAMLVGAWLWLDPTPPRHVVLATGPEGSAYAQFGKRYAAELRRYGIEVQLQPTNGSRENLRMLHDTKKSIDFGFVQGGSGEAAAQLDQKEGETPLVSLGSLFYEPVWIFYKGKPLKQFAQVKGWRVNVGPRGSGAPGLTTRLLAANLMERDDIVRSNLEDTPAVQALFAGELDAMVLVSAPESQMVQMLLQTPGVKLFEFMQAEAYARRYPFISPVVLPRGVVDLARDVPPREEPLIATTTSLVTREGTHPALVQLFVQAGARIHSDAGWIARAGQFPNAERTEFPLAAEAARYYRNGPPFLQRYLPFWLSNVIDRMWVALFSIVAVLIPLSRIVPPLYRLRVRSKVFRWYRHLRRIEERSEEKGAPAKELLEELDKLEARAARVAVPLAYAEELYALRQHIDLVRARLSPR
;
A
#
# COMPACT_ATOMS: atom_id res chain seq x y z
N MET A 1 -14.32 -20.72 36.77
CA MET A 1 -14.65 -20.20 35.42
C MET A 1 -15.25 -18.79 35.42
N ALA A 2 -16.07 -18.38 36.39
CA ALA A 2 -16.67 -17.02 36.42
C ALA A 2 -15.71 -15.84 36.50
N THR A 3 -14.47 -16.04 36.96
CA THR A 3 -13.45 -14.97 37.11
C THR A 3 -12.70 -14.63 35.84
N MET A 4 -12.75 -15.49 34.80
CA MET A 4 -12.06 -15.26 33.51
C MET A 4 -12.91 -14.49 32.48
N GLY A 5 -14.24 -14.49 32.65
CA GLY A 5 -15.16 -13.84 31.72
C GLY A 5 -14.85 -12.39 31.40
N PRO A 6 -14.62 -11.52 32.41
CA PRO A 6 -14.28 -10.12 32.15
C PRO A 6 -12.99 -9.92 31.36
N PHE A 7 -11.97 -10.76 31.56
CA PHE A 7 -10.69 -10.68 30.85
C PHE A 7 -10.84 -11.08 29.39
N ILE A 8 -11.66 -12.10 29.10
CA ILE A 8 -11.99 -12.53 27.74
C ILE A 8 -12.73 -11.39 27.02
N LEU A 9 -13.72 -10.76 27.67
CA LEU A 9 -14.44 -9.63 27.09
C LEU A 9 -13.53 -8.44 26.79
N ILE A 10 -12.62 -8.10 27.72
CA ILE A 10 -11.61 -7.04 27.50
C ILE A 10 -10.70 -7.42 26.33
N GLY A 11 -10.24 -8.65 26.27
CA GLY A 11 -9.41 -9.16 25.18
C GLY A 11 -10.11 -9.06 23.82
N VAL A 12 -11.36 -9.48 23.74
CA VAL A 12 -12.18 -9.36 22.53
C VAL A 12 -12.41 -7.89 22.16
N ALA A 13 -12.73 -7.03 23.13
CA ALA A 13 -12.91 -5.61 22.88
C ALA A 13 -11.62 -4.94 22.36
N MET A 14 -10.45 -5.29 22.93
CA MET A 14 -9.16 -4.82 22.43
C MET A 14 -8.84 -5.34 21.03
N LEU A 15 -9.15 -6.60 20.71
CA LEU A 15 -8.99 -7.17 19.36
C LEU A 15 -9.90 -6.48 18.35
N VAL A 16 -11.16 -6.22 18.71
CA VAL A 16 -12.08 -5.47 17.84
C VAL A 16 -11.59 -4.03 17.65
N GLY A 17 -11.14 -3.37 18.71
CA GLY A 17 -10.54 -2.03 18.62
C GLY A 17 -9.30 -2.00 17.72
N ALA A 18 -8.41 -2.99 17.88
CA ALA A 18 -7.23 -3.14 17.01
C ALA A 18 -7.63 -3.42 15.55
N TRP A 19 -8.64 -4.23 15.32
CA TRP A 19 -9.18 -4.48 13.96
C TRP A 19 -9.70 -3.20 13.31
N LEU A 20 -10.50 -2.41 14.02
CA LEU A 20 -11.05 -1.15 13.52
C LEU A 20 -9.96 -0.09 13.28
N TRP A 21 -8.92 -0.08 14.11
CA TRP A 21 -7.81 0.88 13.99
C TRP A 21 -6.79 0.51 12.89
N LEU A 22 -6.48 -0.78 12.74
CA LEU A 22 -5.49 -1.27 11.77
C LEU A 22 -6.07 -1.44 10.37
N ASP A 23 -7.39 -1.44 10.22
CA ASP A 23 -8.11 -1.68 8.96
C ASP A 23 -7.40 -2.73 8.09
N PRO A 24 -7.39 -4.03 8.49
CA PRO A 24 -6.59 -5.05 7.80
C PRO A 24 -7.17 -5.48 6.44
N THR A 25 -8.37 -5.01 6.08
CA THR A 25 -9.07 -5.39 4.85
C THR A 25 -8.90 -4.35 3.77
N PRO A 26 -8.36 -4.72 2.58
CA PRO A 26 -8.22 -3.75 1.48
C PRO A 26 -9.59 -3.33 0.94
N PRO A 27 -9.71 -2.10 0.41
CA PRO A 27 -10.87 -1.68 -0.38
C PRO A 27 -11.14 -2.64 -1.53
N ARG A 28 -12.41 -2.91 -1.83
CA ARG A 28 -12.81 -3.83 -2.90
C ARG A 28 -12.86 -3.18 -4.28
N HIS A 29 -12.93 -1.86 -4.34
CA HIS A 29 -12.98 -1.07 -5.57
C HIS A 29 -11.75 -0.19 -5.65
N VAL A 30 -11.08 -0.22 -6.79
CA VAL A 30 -9.84 0.51 -7.05
C VAL A 30 -9.87 1.06 -8.45
N VAL A 31 -9.43 2.31 -8.65
CA VAL A 31 -9.35 2.95 -9.96
C VAL A 31 -7.91 3.01 -10.43
N LEU A 32 -7.65 2.42 -11.60
CA LEU A 32 -6.34 2.39 -12.27
C LEU A 32 -6.36 3.28 -13.51
N ALA A 33 -5.60 4.37 -13.48
CA ALA A 33 -5.39 5.22 -14.65
C ALA A 33 -4.43 4.53 -15.63
N THR A 34 -4.89 4.40 -16.86
CA THR A 34 -4.18 3.68 -17.94
C THR A 34 -3.66 4.66 -19.00
N GLY A 35 -3.91 4.41 -20.24
CA GLY A 35 -3.64 5.26 -21.39
C GLY A 35 -4.78 5.16 -22.40
N PRO A 36 -4.59 5.63 -23.61
CA PRO A 36 -5.57 5.48 -24.68
C PRO A 36 -5.92 4.01 -24.93
N GLU A 37 -7.09 3.77 -25.49
CA GLU A 37 -7.48 2.43 -25.91
C GLU A 37 -6.45 1.86 -26.91
N GLY A 38 -6.11 0.57 -26.77
CA GLY A 38 -5.09 -0.08 -27.60
C GLY A 38 -3.64 0.16 -27.15
N SER A 39 -3.38 1.11 -26.24
CA SER A 39 -2.04 1.33 -25.70
C SER A 39 -1.56 0.17 -24.82
N ALA A 40 -0.25 0.10 -24.58
CA ALA A 40 0.35 -0.87 -23.67
C ALA A 40 -0.24 -0.74 -22.25
N TYR A 41 -0.47 0.47 -21.75
CA TYR A 41 -1.08 0.72 -20.44
C TYR A 41 -2.52 0.15 -20.36
N ALA A 42 -3.32 0.32 -21.40
CA ALA A 42 -4.67 -0.25 -21.43
C ALA A 42 -4.64 -1.78 -21.44
N GLN A 43 -3.71 -2.39 -22.18
CA GLN A 43 -3.55 -3.84 -22.23
C GLN A 43 -3.07 -4.40 -20.88
N PHE A 44 -2.04 -3.81 -20.28
CA PHE A 44 -1.58 -4.20 -18.94
C PHE A 44 -2.65 -3.94 -17.87
N GLY A 45 -3.37 -2.82 -17.94
CA GLY A 45 -4.49 -2.54 -17.05
C GLY A 45 -5.52 -3.66 -17.02
N LYS A 46 -5.90 -4.22 -18.19
CA LYS A 46 -6.80 -5.39 -18.29
C LYS A 46 -6.22 -6.63 -17.61
N ARG A 47 -4.89 -6.87 -17.75
CA ARG A 47 -4.22 -7.99 -17.07
C ARG A 47 -4.20 -7.79 -15.55
N TYR A 48 -3.94 -6.58 -15.04
CA TYR A 48 -4.03 -6.26 -13.62
C TYR A 48 -5.45 -6.46 -13.09
N ALA A 49 -6.47 -5.99 -13.80
CA ALA A 49 -7.87 -6.19 -13.42
C ALA A 49 -8.25 -7.67 -13.34
N ALA A 50 -7.80 -8.48 -14.29
CA ALA A 50 -8.04 -9.92 -14.28
C ALA A 50 -7.34 -10.62 -13.12
N GLU A 51 -6.09 -10.24 -12.82
CA GLU A 51 -5.31 -10.83 -11.72
C GLU A 51 -5.88 -10.47 -10.35
N LEU A 52 -6.21 -9.19 -10.12
CA LEU A 52 -6.72 -8.70 -8.84
C LEU A 52 -8.14 -9.17 -8.53
N ARG A 53 -8.95 -9.45 -9.55
CA ARG A 53 -10.27 -10.07 -9.38
C ARG A 53 -10.21 -11.40 -8.63
N ARG A 54 -9.11 -12.16 -8.76
CA ARG A 54 -8.90 -13.43 -8.02
C ARG A 54 -8.85 -13.23 -6.51
N TYR A 55 -8.53 -12.01 -6.07
CA TYR A 55 -8.48 -11.61 -4.67
C TYR A 55 -9.72 -10.82 -4.22
N GLY A 56 -10.75 -10.77 -5.07
CA GLY A 56 -12.00 -10.05 -4.78
C GLY A 56 -11.87 -8.52 -4.89
N ILE A 57 -10.84 -8.03 -5.60
CA ILE A 57 -10.64 -6.61 -5.89
C ILE A 57 -11.14 -6.31 -7.31
N GLU A 58 -12.07 -5.38 -7.42
CA GLU A 58 -12.57 -4.86 -8.68
C GLU A 58 -11.74 -3.64 -9.09
N VAL A 59 -11.01 -3.76 -10.19
CA VAL A 59 -10.20 -2.68 -10.74
C VAL A 59 -10.96 -2.02 -11.89
N GLN A 60 -11.39 -0.80 -11.65
CA GLN A 60 -11.96 0.06 -12.68
C GLN A 60 -10.82 0.71 -13.48
N LEU A 61 -10.80 0.45 -14.79
CA LEU A 61 -9.83 1.09 -15.68
C LEU A 61 -10.32 2.47 -16.07
N GLN A 62 -9.47 3.48 -15.86
CA GLN A 62 -9.72 4.85 -16.29
C GLN A 62 -8.85 5.17 -17.50
N PRO A 63 -9.41 5.21 -18.73
CA PRO A 63 -8.67 5.66 -19.90
C PRO A 63 -8.23 7.11 -19.75
N THR A 64 -7.02 7.42 -20.17
CA THR A 64 -6.41 8.74 -20.16
C THR A 64 -5.55 8.95 -21.41
N ASN A 65 -4.99 10.13 -21.58
CA ASN A 65 -4.02 10.41 -22.65
C ASN A 65 -2.60 9.94 -22.31
N GLY A 66 -2.37 9.30 -21.16
CA GLY A 66 -1.11 8.69 -20.75
C GLY A 66 -0.47 9.30 -19.50
N SER A 67 0.84 9.11 -19.37
CA SER A 67 1.63 9.31 -18.16
C SER A 67 1.46 10.68 -17.48
N ARG A 68 1.50 11.77 -18.24
CA ARG A 68 1.38 13.14 -17.67
C ARG A 68 -0.02 13.41 -17.10
N GLU A 69 -1.04 12.90 -17.77
CA GLU A 69 -2.42 13.01 -17.29
C GLU A 69 -2.60 12.15 -16.04
N ASN A 70 -2.07 10.93 -16.03
CA ASN A 70 -2.09 10.04 -14.86
C ASN A 70 -1.47 10.72 -13.64
N LEU A 71 -0.28 11.32 -13.79
CA LEU A 71 0.38 12.07 -12.72
C LEU A 71 -0.49 13.24 -12.21
N ARG A 72 -1.05 14.03 -13.13
CA ARG A 72 -1.93 15.14 -12.73
C ARG A 72 -3.14 14.65 -11.94
N MET A 73 -3.73 13.54 -12.35
CA MET A 73 -4.88 12.95 -11.66
C MET A 73 -4.50 12.33 -10.31
N LEU A 74 -3.28 11.77 -10.17
CA LEU A 74 -2.77 11.27 -8.89
C LEU A 74 -2.49 12.42 -7.90
N HIS A 75 -2.00 13.57 -8.37
CA HIS A 75 -1.82 14.76 -7.52
C HIS A 75 -3.15 15.42 -7.11
N ASP A 76 -4.18 15.32 -7.95
CA ASP A 76 -5.49 15.87 -7.61
C ASP A 76 -6.26 14.95 -6.66
N THR A 77 -6.25 15.30 -5.37
CA THR A 77 -6.95 14.53 -4.31
C THR A 77 -8.47 14.47 -4.48
N LYS A 78 -9.05 15.32 -5.32
CA LYS A 78 -10.50 15.30 -5.66
C LYS A 78 -10.81 14.22 -6.69
N LYS A 79 -9.82 13.72 -7.41
CA LYS A 79 -9.98 12.61 -8.36
C LYS A 79 -9.86 11.28 -7.63
N SER A 80 -10.84 10.40 -7.82
CA SER A 80 -10.87 9.06 -7.26
C SER A 80 -10.01 8.10 -8.08
N ILE A 81 -8.70 8.36 -8.18
CA ILE A 81 -7.73 7.47 -8.81
C ILE A 81 -6.76 6.98 -7.76
N ASP A 82 -6.54 5.67 -7.72
CA ASP A 82 -5.69 5.05 -6.73
C ASP A 82 -4.30 4.74 -7.29
N PHE A 83 -4.23 4.27 -8.54
CA PHE A 83 -2.98 3.90 -9.22
C PHE A 83 -2.92 4.47 -10.62
N GLY A 84 -1.72 4.68 -11.12
CA GLY A 84 -1.51 5.10 -12.51
C GLY A 84 -0.18 4.62 -13.06
N PHE A 85 -0.16 4.30 -14.37
CA PHE A 85 1.09 4.04 -15.09
C PHE A 85 1.78 5.36 -15.38
N VAL A 86 3.07 5.43 -15.05
CA VAL A 86 3.89 6.63 -15.19
C VAL A 86 5.20 6.28 -15.88
N GLN A 87 5.45 6.94 -17.02
CA GLN A 87 6.69 6.84 -17.78
C GLN A 87 7.82 7.59 -17.07
N GLY A 88 9.00 7.01 -17.01
CA GLY A 88 10.21 7.66 -16.50
C GLY A 88 10.54 8.95 -17.26
N GLY A 89 10.98 9.98 -16.55
CA GLY A 89 11.18 11.33 -17.06
C GLY A 89 9.93 12.22 -17.03
N SER A 90 8.79 11.68 -16.58
CA SER A 90 7.56 12.48 -16.46
C SER A 90 7.45 13.21 -15.12
N GLY A 91 8.07 12.71 -14.06
CA GLY A 91 8.01 13.26 -12.70
C GLY A 91 8.70 14.61 -12.56
N GLU A 92 9.89 14.81 -13.15
CA GLU A 92 10.57 16.10 -13.13
C GLU A 92 9.75 17.20 -13.83
N ALA A 93 9.00 16.85 -14.88
CA ALA A 93 8.10 17.79 -15.54
C ALA A 93 6.86 18.09 -14.69
N ALA A 94 6.44 17.18 -13.81
CA ALA A 94 5.37 17.41 -12.85
C ALA A 94 5.84 18.21 -11.62
N ALA A 95 7.07 17.99 -11.17
CA ALA A 95 7.67 18.79 -10.08
C ALA A 95 7.86 20.29 -10.44
N GLN A 96 7.92 20.61 -11.74
CA GLN A 96 7.92 22.00 -12.24
C GLN A 96 6.49 22.60 -12.34
N LEU A 97 5.46 21.77 -12.26
CA LEU A 97 4.07 22.21 -12.19
C LEU A 97 3.68 22.31 -10.71
N ASP A 98 4.04 23.46 -10.08
CA ASP A 98 3.61 23.88 -8.74
C ASP A 98 3.31 22.70 -7.76
N GLN A 99 4.30 22.27 -6.99
CA GLN A 99 4.03 21.56 -5.74
C GLN A 99 3.31 22.52 -4.81
N LYS A 100 1.99 22.48 -4.83
CA LYS A 100 1.17 23.21 -3.86
C LYS A 100 1.39 22.58 -2.50
N GLU A 101 1.66 23.41 -1.50
CA GLU A 101 1.63 22.98 -0.10
C GLU A 101 0.33 22.21 0.16
N GLY A 102 0.43 20.94 0.57
CA GLY A 102 -0.71 20.06 0.88
C GLY A 102 -0.94 18.91 -0.10
N GLU A 103 -0.12 18.71 -1.13
CA GLU A 103 -0.22 17.52 -1.98
C GLU A 103 0.32 16.27 -1.27
N THR A 104 -0.42 15.17 -1.39
CA THR A 104 0.02 13.88 -0.85
C THR A 104 1.21 13.37 -1.66
N PRO A 105 2.33 12.97 -1.02
CA PRO A 105 3.48 12.40 -1.70
C PRO A 105 3.10 11.18 -2.53
N LEU A 106 3.72 11.03 -3.69
CA LEU A 106 3.56 9.86 -4.54
C LEU A 106 4.69 8.86 -4.28
N VAL A 107 4.34 7.57 -4.38
CA VAL A 107 5.27 6.46 -4.22
C VAL A 107 5.15 5.49 -5.39
N SER A 108 6.26 4.85 -5.76
CA SER A 108 6.34 3.88 -6.83
C SER A 108 6.21 2.45 -6.30
N LEU A 109 5.58 1.59 -7.08
CA LEU A 109 5.58 0.15 -6.86
C LEU A 109 6.74 -0.58 -7.59
N GLY A 110 7.64 0.17 -8.21
CA GLY A 110 8.76 -0.34 -8.98
C GLY A 110 8.60 -0.12 -10.48
N SER A 111 9.69 -0.37 -11.20
CA SER A 111 9.72 -0.36 -12.67
C SER A 111 9.14 -1.64 -13.23
N LEU A 112 8.26 -1.56 -14.23
CA LEU A 112 7.47 -2.68 -14.74
C LEU A 112 7.97 -3.20 -16.10
N PHE A 113 8.34 -2.31 -17.01
CA PHE A 113 8.81 -2.67 -18.35
C PHE A 113 9.52 -1.48 -19.02
N TYR A 114 10.26 -1.78 -20.07
CA TYR A 114 10.85 -0.75 -20.92
C TYR A 114 9.83 -0.15 -21.88
N GLU A 115 9.93 1.16 -22.06
CA GLU A 115 9.28 1.91 -23.15
C GLU A 115 10.37 2.54 -24.03
N PRO A 116 10.79 1.85 -25.10
CA PRO A 116 11.72 2.43 -26.03
C PRO A 116 11.15 3.65 -26.73
N VAL A 117 12.03 4.54 -27.11
CA VAL A 117 11.74 5.72 -27.94
C VAL A 117 11.85 5.29 -29.39
N TRP A 118 10.72 5.09 -30.01
CA TRP A 118 10.60 4.76 -31.43
C TRP A 118 10.46 6.04 -32.24
N ILE A 119 11.41 6.31 -33.12
CA ILE A 119 11.31 7.41 -34.09
C ILE A 119 11.20 6.80 -35.47
N PHE A 120 9.99 6.73 -35.96
CA PHE A 120 9.69 6.25 -37.31
C PHE A 120 9.69 7.41 -38.29
N TYR A 121 10.31 7.20 -39.46
CA TYR A 121 10.43 8.24 -40.47
C TYR A 121 10.46 7.68 -41.90
N LYS A 122 10.21 8.53 -42.85
CA LYS A 122 10.35 8.23 -44.30
C LYS A 122 11.48 9.05 -44.91
N GLY A 123 12.15 8.53 -45.93
CA GLY A 123 13.17 9.26 -46.65
C GLY A 123 14.57 8.66 -46.57
N LYS A 124 15.60 9.50 -46.64
CA LYS A 124 17.00 9.05 -46.57
C LYS A 124 17.38 8.60 -45.15
N PRO A 125 18.30 7.62 -45.03
CA PRO A 125 18.76 7.20 -43.69
C PRO A 125 19.31 8.34 -42.87
N LEU A 126 18.86 8.48 -41.63
CA LEU A 126 19.37 9.43 -40.63
C LEU A 126 20.56 8.80 -39.90
N LYS A 127 21.62 9.58 -39.70
CA LYS A 127 22.78 9.19 -38.90
C LYS A 127 22.84 9.89 -37.55
N GLN A 128 22.23 11.04 -37.44
CA GLN A 128 22.21 11.87 -36.23
C GLN A 128 20.84 12.47 -36.04
N PHE A 129 20.42 12.60 -34.78
CA PHE A 129 19.12 13.16 -34.46
C PHE A 129 18.95 14.61 -34.95
N ALA A 130 19.99 15.40 -34.92
CA ALA A 130 19.94 16.79 -35.38
C ALA A 130 19.56 16.96 -36.90
N GLN A 131 19.61 15.88 -37.68
CA GLN A 131 19.20 15.92 -39.09
C GLN A 131 17.67 16.06 -39.29
N VAL A 132 16.86 15.95 -38.21
CA VAL A 132 15.41 16.21 -38.26
C VAL A 132 15.07 17.72 -38.26
N LYS A 133 16.04 18.60 -38.30
CA LYS A 133 15.82 20.06 -38.36
C LYS A 133 15.00 20.42 -39.59
N GLY A 134 13.93 21.21 -39.38
CA GLY A 134 12.97 21.62 -40.40
C GLY A 134 11.90 20.56 -40.72
N TRP A 135 11.96 19.39 -40.12
CA TRP A 135 10.99 18.30 -40.38
C TRP A 135 9.65 18.54 -39.65
N ARG A 136 8.59 18.01 -40.26
CA ARG A 136 7.25 17.90 -39.62
C ARG A 136 7.23 16.63 -38.79
N VAL A 137 7.31 16.81 -37.49
CA VAL A 137 7.45 15.70 -36.53
C VAL A 137 6.23 15.62 -35.61
N ASN A 138 5.54 14.49 -35.60
CA ASN A 138 4.58 14.20 -34.53
C ASN A 138 5.31 13.79 -33.28
N VAL A 139 5.16 14.56 -32.21
CA VAL A 139 5.81 14.31 -30.91
C VAL A 139 4.87 13.59 -29.93
N GLY A 140 3.73 13.14 -30.40
CA GLY A 140 2.71 12.42 -29.63
C GLY A 140 1.70 13.32 -28.91
N PRO A 141 0.65 12.72 -28.33
CA PRO A 141 -0.43 13.44 -27.65
C PRO A 141 0.08 14.26 -26.45
N ARG A 142 -0.54 15.42 -26.20
CA ARG A 142 -0.13 16.34 -25.11
C ARG A 142 -0.18 15.74 -23.72
N GLY A 143 -1.07 14.76 -23.48
CA GLY A 143 -1.23 14.06 -22.20
C GLY A 143 -0.23 12.91 -21.98
N SER A 144 0.50 12.50 -23.03
CA SER A 144 1.53 11.46 -22.94
C SER A 144 2.88 12.02 -22.44
N GLY A 145 3.83 11.12 -22.16
CA GLY A 145 5.21 11.49 -21.83
C GLY A 145 6.07 11.87 -23.03
N ALA A 146 5.68 11.46 -24.25
CA ALA A 146 6.48 11.60 -25.47
C ALA A 146 6.84 13.04 -25.83
N PRO A 147 5.95 14.06 -25.75
CA PRO A 147 6.32 15.46 -26.06
C PRO A 147 7.40 16.02 -25.14
N GLY A 148 7.33 15.67 -23.83
CA GLY A 148 8.34 16.09 -22.85
C GLY A 148 9.70 15.47 -23.13
N LEU A 149 9.72 14.17 -23.39
CA LEU A 149 10.93 13.43 -23.74
C LEU A 149 11.54 13.93 -25.05
N THR A 150 10.74 14.14 -26.09
CA THR A 150 11.21 14.71 -27.39
C THR A 150 11.84 16.08 -27.16
N THR A 151 11.26 16.94 -26.34
CA THR A 151 11.86 18.25 -26.02
C THR A 151 13.24 18.10 -25.37
N ARG A 152 13.43 17.12 -24.48
CA ARG A 152 14.75 16.84 -23.86
C ARG A 152 15.75 16.29 -24.88
N LEU A 153 15.30 15.43 -25.81
CA LEU A 153 16.15 14.93 -26.89
C LEU A 153 16.61 16.06 -27.83
N LEU A 154 15.72 16.99 -28.18
CA LEU A 154 16.09 18.20 -28.95
C LEU A 154 17.16 18.99 -28.21
N ALA A 155 16.93 19.35 -26.95
CA ALA A 155 17.88 20.09 -26.13
C ALA A 155 19.23 19.37 -25.95
N ALA A 156 19.22 18.03 -25.80
CA ALA A 156 20.45 17.23 -25.74
C ALA A 156 21.30 17.32 -27.01
N ASN A 157 20.66 17.57 -28.14
CA ASN A 157 21.29 17.74 -29.44
C ASN A 157 21.47 19.22 -29.87
N LEU A 158 21.40 20.14 -28.90
CA LEU A 158 21.54 21.59 -29.15
C LEU A 158 20.48 22.13 -30.12
N MET A 159 19.28 21.56 -30.09
CA MET A 159 18.16 21.99 -30.92
C MET A 159 17.08 22.65 -30.03
N GLU A 160 16.45 23.67 -30.59
CA GLU A 160 15.30 24.31 -29.98
C GLU A 160 13.98 23.65 -30.40
N ARG A 161 12.91 24.00 -29.70
CA ARG A 161 11.57 23.44 -29.99
C ARG A 161 11.08 23.80 -31.39
N ASP A 162 11.49 24.95 -31.89
CA ASP A 162 11.07 25.51 -33.17
C ASP A 162 11.96 25.09 -34.33
N ASP A 163 13.03 24.32 -34.06
CA ASP A 163 13.84 23.69 -35.10
C ASP A 163 13.10 22.56 -35.85
N ILE A 164 11.93 22.12 -35.34
CA ILE A 164 11.02 21.19 -35.99
C ILE A 164 9.59 21.73 -36.01
N VAL A 165 8.81 21.36 -37.04
CA VAL A 165 7.38 21.66 -37.10
C VAL A 165 6.62 20.56 -36.33
N ARG A 166 6.15 20.88 -35.11
CA ARG A 166 5.57 19.91 -34.19
C ARG A 166 4.08 19.71 -34.40
N SER A 167 3.63 18.46 -34.36
CA SER A 167 2.24 18.10 -34.20
C SER A 167 2.04 17.22 -32.94
N ASN A 168 0.80 17.18 -32.45
CA ASN A 168 0.44 16.41 -31.27
C ASN A 168 -0.76 15.50 -31.57
N LEU A 169 -0.69 14.79 -32.68
CA LEU A 169 -1.71 13.84 -33.08
C LEU A 169 -1.63 12.57 -32.21
N GLU A 170 -2.75 11.91 -32.05
CA GLU A 170 -2.81 10.55 -31.52
C GLU A 170 -2.15 9.56 -32.48
N ASP A 171 -1.83 8.36 -32.01
CA ASP A 171 -1.01 7.39 -32.74
C ASP A 171 -1.58 7.04 -34.11
N THR A 172 -2.88 6.72 -34.22
CA THR A 172 -3.52 6.32 -35.48
C THR A 172 -3.57 7.46 -36.50
N PRO A 173 -4.02 8.68 -36.19
CA PRO A 173 -3.91 9.84 -37.07
C PRO A 173 -2.48 10.16 -37.48
N ALA A 174 -1.50 10.03 -36.56
CA ALA A 174 -0.10 10.28 -36.86
C ALA A 174 0.48 9.30 -37.88
N VAL A 175 0.13 8.01 -37.77
CA VAL A 175 0.51 7.01 -38.77
C VAL A 175 -0.10 7.32 -40.14
N GLN A 176 -1.38 7.69 -40.19
CA GLN A 176 -2.04 8.07 -41.46
C GLN A 176 -1.34 9.29 -42.08
N ALA A 177 -1.04 10.33 -41.30
CA ALA A 177 -0.32 11.50 -41.76
C ALA A 177 1.13 11.19 -42.26
N LEU A 178 1.83 10.25 -41.58
CA LEU A 178 3.14 9.78 -42.00
C LEU A 178 3.04 9.03 -43.37
N PHE A 179 2.01 8.23 -43.54
CA PHE A 179 1.83 7.52 -44.81
C PHE A 179 1.39 8.43 -45.96
N ALA A 180 0.57 9.44 -45.64
CA ALA A 180 0.19 10.49 -46.61
C ALA A 180 1.35 11.46 -46.98
N GLY A 181 2.49 11.42 -46.27
CA GLY A 181 3.58 12.35 -46.44
C GLY A 181 3.32 13.74 -45.88
N GLU A 182 2.32 13.88 -45.00
CA GLU A 182 2.03 15.10 -44.22
C GLU A 182 2.99 15.26 -43.06
N LEU A 183 3.56 14.15 -42.57
CA LEU A 183 4.62 14.09 -41.57
C LEU A 183 5.86 13.44 -42.18
N ASP A 184 7.05 13.94 -41.76
CA ASP A 184 8.33 13.37 -42.12
C ASP A 184 8.78 12.31 -41.10
N ALA A 185 8.40 12.49 -39.81
CA ALA A 185 8.66 11.55 -38.73
C ALA A 185 7.58 11.56 -37.66
N MET A 186 7.52 10.47 -36.88
CA MET A 186 6.70 10.38 -35.69
C MET A 186 7.49 9.74 -34.54
N VAL A 187 7.27 10.22 -33.34
CA VAL A 187 7.83 9.71 -32.10
C VAL A 187 6.75 8.95 -31.33
N LEU A 188 7.02 7.69 -31.04
CA LEU A 188 6.23 6.87 -30.13
C LEU A 188 7.07 6.50 -28.92
N VAL A 189 6.47 6.49 -27.75
CA VAL A 189 7.08 5.91 -26.56
C VAL A 189 6.10 4.86 -26.03
N SER A 190 6.42 3.62 -26.24
CA SER A 190 5.51 2.50 -25.97
C SER A 190 6.28 1.20 -25.80
N ALA A 191 5.66 0.23 -25.12
CA ALA A 191 6.20 -1.12 -25.01
C ALA A 191 6.47 -1.74 -26.41
N PRO A 192 7.53 -2.54 -26.56
CA PRO A 192 7.93 -3.12 -27.86
C PRO A 192 6.81 -3.94 -28.51
N GLU A 193 6.04 -4.64 -27.70
CA GLU A 193 4.98 -5.56 -28.14
C GLU A 193 3.68 -4.85 -28.54
N SER A 194 3.64 -3.50 -28.52
CA SER A 194 2.45 -2.78 -28.96
C SER A 194 2.16 -3.03 -30.45
N GLN A 195 0.90 -3.18 -30.79
CA GLN A 195 0.46 -3.45 -32.16
C GLN A 195 0.92 -2.38 -33.16
N MET A 196 0.94 -1.11 -32.72
CA MET A 196 1.37 0.01 -33.54
C MET A 196 2.85 -0.09 -33.89
N VAL A 197 3.71 -0.40 -32.90
CA VAL A 197 5.16 -0.59 -33.12
C VAL A 197 5.40 -1.77 -34.05
N GLN A 198 4.73 -2.91 -33.83
CA GLN A 198 4.84 -4.09 -34.69
C GLN A 198 4.49 -3.79 -36.14
N MET A 199 3.38 -3.09 -36.36
CA MET A 199 2.94 -2.68 -37.69
C MET A 199 3.95 -1.79 -38.39
N LEU A 200 4.46 -0.76 -37.69
CA LEU A 200 5.41 0.20 -38.27
C LEU A 200 6.76 -0.45 -38.60
N LEU A 201 7.26 -1.36 -37.75
CA LEU A 201 8.50 -2.10 -38.01
C LEU A 201 8.43 -3.02 -39.21
N GLN A 202 7.21 -3.48 -39.55
CA GLN A 202 6.97 -4.37 -40.72
C GLN A 202 6.50 -3.61 -41.95
N THR A 203 6.31 -2.28 -41.87
CA THR A 203 5.78 -1.50 -43.00
C THR A 203 6.91 -1.11 -43.95
N PRO A 204 6.85 -1.50 -45.24
CA PRO A 204 7.85 -1.13 -46.27
C PRO A 204 7.98 0.39 -46.39
N GLY A 205 9.22 0.90 -46.48
CA GLY A 205 9.51 2.31 -46.68
C GLY A 205 9.46 3.15 -45.41
N VAL A 206 8.98 2.63 -44.27
CA VAL A 206 9.15 3.21 -42.95
C VAL A 206 10.49 2.76 -42.37
N LYS A 207 11.25 3.68 -41.82
CA LYS A 207 12.55 3.44 -41.20
C LYS A 207 12.49 3.77 -39.70
N LEU A 208 13.28 3.03 -38.95
CA LEU A 208 13.51 3.30 -37.53
C LEU A 208 14.80 4.07 -37.37
N PHE A 209 14.78 5.11 -36.50
CA PHE A 209 16.00 5.84 -36.13
C PHE A 209 16.79 5.06 -35.09
N GLU A 210 18.06 4.82 -35.38
CA GLU A 210 19.00 4.12 -34.49
C GLU A 210 19.71 5.15 -33.58
N PHE A 211 19.66 4.88 -32.27
CA PHE A 211 20.37 5.70 -31.29
C PHE A 211 21.79 5.17 -31.09
N MET A 212 22.68 5.39 -32.06
CA MET A 212 24.08 4.94 -31.94
C MET A 212 24.81 5.48 -30.71
N GLN A 213 24.31 6.55 -30.11
CA GLN A 213 24.83 7.17 -28.87
C GLN A 213 23.98 6.84 -27.64
N ALA A 214 23.26 5.71 -27.63
CA ALA A 214 22.32 5.36 -26.57
C ALA A 214 22.94 5.41 -25.17
N GLU A 215 24.17 4.94 -25.02
CA GLU A 215 24.92 4.97 -23.76
C GLU A 215 25.20 6.42 -23.30
N ALA A 216 25.48 7.34 -24.19
CA ALA A 216 25.72 8.75 -23.86
C ALA A 216 24.43 9.41 -23.33
N TYR A 217 23.28 9.10 -23.95
CA TYR A 217 21.98 9.56 -23.44
C TYR A 217 21.69 9.01 -22.05
N ALA A 218 21.94 7.72 -21.80
CA ALA A 218 21.72 7.09 -20.51
C ALA A 218 22.59 7.68 -19.40
N ARG A 219 23.83 8.08 -19.70
CA ARG A 219 24.71 8.76 -18.74
C ARG A 219 24.27 10.19 -18.44
N ARG A 220 23.65 10.85 -19.40
CA ARG A 220 23.15 12.22 -19.24
C ARG A 220 21.80 12.30 -18.53
N TYR A 221 20.95 11.29 -18.73
CA TYR A 221 19.59 11.23 -18.20
C TYR A 221 19.36 9.93 -17.43
N PRO A 222 19.33 9.96 -16.09
CA PRO A 222 19.24 8.74 -15.25
C PRO A 222 17.99 7.87 -15.52
N PHE A 223 16.91 8.48 -16.04
CA PHE A 223 15.68 7.76 -16.39
C PHE A 223 15.73 7.09 -17.78
N ILE A 224 16.81 7.28 -18.55
CA ILE A 224 17.03 6.63 -19.84
C ILE A 224 17.92 5.39 -19.67
N SER A 225 17.57 4.31 -20.34
CA SER A 225 18.37 3.09 -20.46
C SER A 225 18.78 2.88 -21.91
N PRO A 226 20.03 2.50 -22.18
CA PRO A 226 20.40 1.96 -23.48
C PRO A 226 19.81 0.56 -23.62
N VAL A 227 19.14 0.30 -24.73
CA VAL A 227 18.55 -1.01 -25.03
C VAL A 227 18.83 -1.37 -26.49
N VAL A 228 18.74 -2.64 -26.82
CA VAL A 228 18.93 -3.14 -28.18
C VAL A 228 17.70 -3.95 -28.58
N LEU A 229 17.14 -3.65 -29.74
CA LEU A 229 16.14 -4.51 -30.38
C LEU A 229 16.89 -5.61 -31.15
N PRO A 230 16.80 -6.88 -30.75
CA PRO A 230 17.56 -7.95 -31.37
C PRO A 230 17.13 -8.21 -32.83
N ARG A 231 18.07 -8.66 -33.67
CA ARG A 231 17.78 -9.09 -35.04
C ARG A 231 16.71 -10.18 -35.05
N GLY A 232 15.75 -10.06 -35.95
CA GLY A 232 14.70 -11.04 -36.16
C GLY A 232 13.66 -11.15 -35.06
N VAL A 233 13.74 -10.36 -33.97
CA VAL A 233 12.86 -10.53 -32.77
C VAL A 233 11.38 -10.23 -33.08
N VAL A 234 11.11 -9.41 -34.08
CA VAL A 234 9.74 -9.05 -34.50
C VAL A 234 9.16 -10.14 -35.38
N ASP A 235 9.95 -10.63 -36.35
CA ASP A 235 9.58 -11.68 -37.30
C ASP A 235 10.84 -12.47 -37.70
N LEU A 236 10.97 -13.68 -37.18
CA LEU A 236 12.11 -14.54 -37.45
C LEU A 236 12.14 -15.03 -38.93
N ALA A 237 10.99 -15.24 -39.53
CA ALA A 237 10.91 -15.75 -40.90
C ALA A 237 11.28 -14.69 -41.92
N ARG A 238 10.96 -13.42 -41.65
CA ARG A 238 11.25 -12.29 -42.52
C ARG A 238 12.52 -11.55 -42.13
N ASP A 239 13.20 -11.99 -41.04
CA ASP A 239 14.39 -11.35 -40.48
C ASP A 239 14.15 -9.86 -40.16
N VAL A 240 13.10 -9.58 -39.35
CA VAL A 240 12.73 -8.22 -38.94
C VAL A 240 13.05 -8.01 -37.47
N PRO A 241 13.87 -7.03 -37.12
CA PRO A 241 14.74 -6.21 -37.98
C PRO A 241 15.92 -7.04 -38.53
N PRO A 242 16.51 -6.66 -39.67
CA PRO A 242 17.59 -7.41 -40.29
C PRO A 242 18.94 -7.34 -39.57
N ARG A 243 19.04 -6.51 -38.54
CA ARG A 243 20.19 -6.33 -37.66
C ARG A 243 19.75 -5.88 -36.28
N GLU A 244 20.67 -5.83 -35.37
CA GLU A 244 20.44 -5.24 -34.06
C GLU A 244 20.24 -3.72 -34.20
N GLU A 245 19.20 -3.18 -33.54
CA GLU A 245 18.88 -1.74 -33.58
C GLU A 245 19.09 -1.16 -32.18
N PRO A 246 20.12 -0.30 -32.01
CA PRO A 246 20.36 0.39 -30.74
C PRO A 246 19.29 1.45 -30.50
N LEU A 247 18.65 1.39 -29.33
CA LEU A 247 17.57 2.28 -28.93
C LEU A 247 17.86 2.85 -27.54
N ILE A 248 17.13 3.90 -27.19
CA ILE A 248 16.99 4.38 -25.82
C ILE A 248 15.59 4.04 -25.32
N ALA A 249 15.48 3.72 -24.05
CA ALA A 249 14.20 3.42 -23.41
C ALA A 249 14.06 4.15 -22.09
N THR A 250 12.84 4.53 -21.76
CA THR A 250 12.43 4.84 -20.39
C THR A 250 11.89 3.58 -19.73
N THR A 251 11.66 3.60 -18.42
CA THR A 251 10.93 2.55 -17.73
C THR A 251 9.57 3.09 -17.30
N THR A 252 8.53 2.25 -17.40
CA THR A 252 7.24 2.58 -16.80
C THR A 252 7.17 2.04 -15.39
N SER A 253 6.72 2.88 -14.48
CA SER A 253 6.42 2.52 -13.09
C SER A 253 4.91 2.56 -12.84
N LEU A 254 4.43 1.76 -11.89
CA LEU A 254 3.12 1.95 -11.28
C LEU A 254 3.27 2.86 -10.07
N VAL A 255 2.49 3.92 -10.03
CA VAL A 255 2.58 4.99 -9.01
C VAL A 255 1.25 5.11 -8.28
N THR A 256 1.32 5.40 -7.00
CA THR A 256 0.17 5.62 -6.11
C THR A 256 0.50 6.70 -5.07
N ARG A 257 -0.50 7.13 -4.28
CA ARG A 257 -0.29 8.03 -3.15
C ARG A 257 0.29 7.28 -1.95
N GLU A 258 1.11 7.94 -1.15
CA GLU A 258 1.76 7.35 0.03
C GLU A 258 0.75 6.77 1.04
N GLY A 259 -0.42 7.32 1.18
CA GLY A 259 -1.47 6.82 2.08
C GLY A 259 -2.29 5.64 1.54
N THR A 260 -1.97 5.09 0.37
CA THR A 260 -2.72 3.98 -0.22
C THR A 260 -2.64 2.73 0.66
N HIS A 261 -3.77 2.02 0.80
CA HIS A 261 -3.88 0.85 1.69
C HIS A 261 -2.78 -0.18 1.39
N PRO A 262 -1.93 -0.57 2.39
CA PRO A 262 -0.75 -1.41 2.17
C PRO A 262 -1.03 -2.77 1.54
N ALA A 263 -2.20 -3.38 1.84
CA ALA A 263 -2.59 -4.65 1.22
C ALA A 263 -2.86 -4.50 -0.28
N LEU A 264 -3.39 -3.34 -0.73
CA LEU A 264 -3.53 -3.04 -2.17
C LEU A 264 -2.17 -2.90 -2.83
N VAL A 265 -1.27 -2.11 -2.24
CA VAL A 265 0.10 -1.95 -2.76
C VAL A 265 0.76 -3.33 -2.92
N GLN A 266 0.67 -4.18 -1.90
CA GLN A 266 1.21 -5.54 -1.94
C GLN A 266 0.61 -6.40 -3.06
N LEU A 267 -0.73 -6.37 -3.23
CA LEU A 267 -1.42 -7.10 -4.30
C LEU A 267 -1.00 -6.62 -5.69
N PHE A 268 -0.91 -5.30 -5.88
CA PHE A 268 -0.45 -4.74 -7.16
C PHE A 268 1.00 -5.09 -7.47
N VAL A 269 1.90 -5.09 -6.48
CA VAL A 269 3.30 -5.54 -6.65
C VAL A 269 3.36 -7.01 -7.05
N GLN A 270 2.58 -7.87 -6.40
CA GLN A 270 2.52 -9.30 -6.75
C GLN A 270 1.91 -9.55 -8.12
N ALA A 271 0.85 -8.81 -8.48
CA ALA A 271 0.28 -8.85 -9.82
C ALA A 271 1.32 -8.39 -10.86
N GLY A 272 2.06 -7.32 -10.57
CA GLY A 272 3.16 -6.84 -11.40
C GLY A 272 4.22 -7.93 -11.64
N ALA A 273 4.63 -8.64 -10.60
CA ALA A 273 5.58 -9.74 -10.71
C ALA A 273 5.09 -10.88 -11.62
N ARG A 274 3.79 -11.17 -11.60
CA ARG A 274 3.21 -12.20 -12.49
C ARG A 274 3.01 -11.73 -13.93
N ILE A 275 2.78 -10.42 -14.10
CA ILE A 275 2.44 -9.84 -15.41
C ILE A 275 3.70 -9.51 -16.22
N HIS A 276 4.77 -9.06 -15.55
CA HIS A 276 5.94 -8.46 -16.18
C HIS A 276 7.23 -9.28 -16.05
N SER A 277 7.18 -10.49 -15.45
CA SER A 277 8.38 -11.32 -15.26
C SER A 277 8.80 -12.11 -16.49
N ASP A 278 7.94 -12.24 -17.47
CA ASP A 278 8.25 -12.97 -18.69
C ASP A 278 9.27 -12.21 -19.56
N ALA A 279 10.01 -12.96 -20.40
CA ALA A 279 10.88 -12.35 -21.40
C ALA A 279 10.06 -11.60 -22.44
N GLY A 280 10.45 -10.36 -22.75
CA GLY A 280 9.96 -9.59 -23.89
C GLY A 280 11.01 -9.46 -24.98
N TRP A 281 10.76 -8.65 -25.99
CA TRP A 281 11.70 -8.43 -27.09
C TRP A 281 13.03 -7.82 -26.63
N ILE A 282 13.02 -7.02 -25.57
CA ILE A 282 14.17 -6.29 -25.07
C ILE A 282 14.53 -6.74 -23.65
N ALA A 283 13.53 -7.02 -22.84
CA ALA A 283 13.72 -7.44 -21.46
C ALA A 283 13.94 -8.94 -21.32
N ARG A 284 14.88 -9.34 -20.47
CA ARG A 284 15.10 -10.76 -20.11
C ARG A 284 14.06 -11.22 -19.10
N ALA A 285 13.80 -12.52 -19.06
CA ALA A 285 12.95 -13.12 -18.03
C ALA A 285 13.47 -12.75 -16.62
N GLY A 286 12.57 -12.34 -15.74
CA GLY A 286 12.88 -11.93 -14.38
C GLY A 286 13.55 -10.56 -14.26
N GLN A 287 13.75 -9.81 -15.34
CA GLN A 287 14.32 -8.46 -15.30
C GLN A 287 13.33 -7.46 -14.68
N PHE A 288 12.06 -7.64 -14.91
CA PHE A 288 10.97 -6.86 -14.37
C PHE A 288 9.99 -7.72 -13.57
N PRO A 289 9.24 -7.14 -12.63
CA PRO A 289 9.42 -5.80 -12.09
C PRO A 289 10.65 -5.71 -11.18
N ASN A 290 11.19 -4.50 -11.00
CA ASN A 290 12.34 -4.29 -10.13
C ASN A 290 12.26 -2.93 -9.39
N ALA A 291 13.20 -2.74 -8.44
CA ALA A 291 13.29 -1.52 -7.63
C ALA A 291 14.16 -0.42 -8.27
N GLU A 292 14.70 -0.67 -9.46
CA GLU A 292 15.66 0.21 -10.09
C GLU A 292 14.96 1.28 -10.94
N ARG A 293 15.63 2.44 -11.08
CA ARG A 293 15.25 3.54 -11.99
C ARG A 293 13.83 4.07 -11.79
N THR A 294 13.37 4.11 -10.54
CA THR A 294 12.12 4.75 -10.17
C THR A 294 12.36 6.24 -9.88
N GLU A 295 11.57 7.13 -10.46
CA GLU A 295 11.62 8.57 -10.15
C GLU A 295 11.01 8.92 -8.80
N PHE A 296 10.08 8.08 -8.33
CA PHE A 296 9.39 8.24 -7.06
C PHE A 296 9.98 7.28 -6.02
N PRO A 297 9.98 7.65 -4.72
CA PRO A 297 10.36 6.72 -3.66
C PRO A 297 9.56 5.42 -3.74
N LEU A 298 10.18 4.29 -3.43
CA LEU A 298 9.47 3.02 -3.38
C LEU A 298 8.51 2.99 -2.20
N ALA A 299 7.29 2.50 -2.44
CA ALA A 299 6.39 2.13 -1.37
C ALA A 299 7.03 1.08 -0.46
N ALA A 300 6.78 1.16 0.86
CA ALA A 300 7.41 0.28 1.85
C ALA A 300 7.15 -1.21 1.55
N GLU A 301 5.94 -1.54 1.11
CA GLU A 301 5.52 -2.90 0.72
C GLU A 301 6.28 -3.39 -0.52
N ALA A 302 6.45 -2.52 -1.52
CA ALA A 302 7.21 -2.81 -2.73
C ALA A 302 8.69 -3.06 -2.40
N ALA A 303 9.29 -2.17 -1.60
CA ALA A 303 10.68 -2.32 -1.15
C ALA A 303 10.91 -3.62 -0.36
N ARG A 304 9.94 -4.02 0.46
CA ARG A 304 9.97 -5.29 1.19
C ARG A 304 9.87 -6.49 0.25
N TYR A 305 8.94 -6.43 -0.70
CA TYR A 305 8.75 -7.48 -1.68
C TYR A 305 10.00 -7.72 -2.54
N TYR A 306 10.64 -6.67 -3.05
CA TYR A 306 11.84 -6.81 -3.88
C TYR A 306 13.06 -7.33 -3.09
N ARG A 307 13.12 -7.08 -1.78
CA ARG A 307 14.19 -7.61 -0.92
C ARG A 307 13.97 -9.04 -0.45
N ASN A 308 12.75 -9.38 -0.07
CA ASN A 308 12.44 -10.60 0.67
C ASN A 308 11.53 -11.58 -0.10
N GLY A 309 11.00 -11.14 -1.25
CA GLY A 309 9.98 -11.90 -1.99
C GLY A 309 8.59 -11.83 -1.32
N PRO A 310 7.65 -12.69 -1.76
CA PRO A 310 6.31 -12.74 -1.19
C PRO A 310 6.36 -13.21 0.28
N PRO A 311 5.46 -12.69 1.15
CA PRO A 311 5.39 -13.09 2.55
C PRO A 311 5.26 -14.60 2.72
N PHE A 312 6.00 -15.16 3.69
CA PHE A 312 6.07 -16.60 3.93
C PHE A 312 4.69 -17.24 4.14
N LEU A 313 3.82 -16.58 4.90
CA LEU A 313 2.48 -17.09 5.21
C LEU A 313 1.60 -17.24 3.97
N GLN A 314 1.82 -16.46 2.92
CA GLN A 314 1.02 -16.54 1.68
C GLN A 314 1.29 -17.80 0.86
N ARG A 315 2.31 -18.59 1.20
CA ARG A 315 2.54 -19.91 0.60
C ARG A 315 1.56 -20.96 1.11
N TYR A 316 0.99 -20.75 2.31
CA TYR A 316 0.16 -21.74 3.02
C TYR A 316 -1.26 -21.24 3.26
N LEU A 317 -1.45 -19.93 3.30
CA LEU A 317 -2.72 -19.29 3.66
C LEU A 317 -3.23 -18.40 2.52
N PRO A 318 -4.55 -18.26 2.36
CA PRO A 318 -5.14 -17.28 1.47
C PRO A 318 -4.63 -15.87 1.81
N PHE A 319 -4.53 -15.00 0.80
CA PHE A 319 -4.01 -13.63 0.95
C PHE A 319 -4.64 -12.87 2.11
N TRP A 320 -5.98 -12.90 2.22
CA TRP A 320 -6.71 -12.15 3.26
C TRP A 320 -6.32 -12.59 4.68
N LEU A 321 -6.15 -13.90 4.89
CA LEU A 321 -5.79 -14.45 6.21
C LEU A 321 -4.33 -14.14 6.56
N SER A 322 -3.42 -14.30 5.59
CA SER A 322 -2.01 -13.93 5.76
C SER A 322 -1.86 -12.45 6.09
N ASN A 323 -2.57 -11.57 5.37
CA ASN A 323 -2.53 -10.13 5.60
C ASN A 323 -3.09 -9.74 6.98
N VAL A 324 -4.18 -10.37 7.41
CA VAL A 324 -4.72 -10.17 8.77
C VAL A 324 -3.71 -10.60 9.83
N ILE A 325 -3.11 -11.78 9.69
CA ILE A 325 -2.11 -12.27 10.63
C ILE A 325 -0.91 -11.33 10.66
N ASP A 326 -0.34 -10.97 9.51
CA ASP A 326 0.83 -10.10 9.42
C ASP A 326 0.60 -8.71 10.05
N ARG A 327 -0.62 -8.20 10.02
CA ARG A 327 -0.97 -6.91 10.62
C ARG A 327 -1.41 -6.99 12.06
N MET A 328 -2.11 -8.08 12.44
CA MET A 328 -2.71 -8.22 13.75
C MET A 328 -1.82 -8.95 14.77
N TRP A 329 -0.74 -9.64 14.35
CA TRP A 329 0.07 -10.44 15.27
C TRP A 329 0.70 -9.62 16.38
N VAL A 330 1.16 -8.39 16.07
CA VAL A 330 1.75 -7.47 17.08
C VAL A 330 0.69 -7.06 18.10
N ALA A 331 -0.51 -6.71 17.63
CA ALA A 331 -1.63 -6.38 18.50
C ALA A 331 -2.05 -7.58 19.35
N LEU A 332 -2.16 -8.76 18.75
CA LEU A 332 -2.50 -10.00 19.44
C LEU A 332 -1.47 -10.33 20.53
N PHE A 333 -0.18 -10.28 20.20
CA PHE A 333 0.90 -10.51 21.17
C PHE A 333 0.87 -9.48 22.29
N SER A 334 0.69 -8.20 21.99
CA SER A 334 0.60 -7.13 22.99
C SER A 334 -0.60 -7.32 23.93
N ILE A 335 -1.76 -7.68 23.38
CA ILE A 335 -2.96 -7.95 24.16
C ILE A 335 -2.72 -9.14 25.11
N VAL A 336 -2.15 -10.23 24.62
CA VAL A 336 -1.83 -11.42 25.41
C VAL A 336 -0.81 -11.08 26.49
N ALA A 337 0.24 -10.32 26.15
CA ALA A 337 1.29 -9.91 27.09
C ALA A 337 0.75 -9.03 28.23
N VAL A 338 -0.31 -8.25 28.00
CA VAL A 338 -0.98 -7.44 29.02
C VAL A 338 -2.01 -8.26 29.82
N LEU A 339 -2.80 -9.09 29.13
CA LEU A 339 -3.89 -9.84 29.78
C LEU A 339 -3.38 -10.94 30.73
N ILE A 340 -2.24 -11.57 30.44
CA ILE A 340 -1.69 -12.62 31.32
C ILE A 340 -1.32 -12.05 32.70
N PRO A 341 -0.49 -11.00 32.85
CA PRO A 341 -0.24 -10.40 34.16
C PRO A 341 -1.51 -9.86 34.81
N LEU A 342 -2.39 -9.21 34.06
CA LEU A 342 -3.62 -8.65 34.56
C LEU A 342 -4.54 -9.71 35.17
N SER A 343 -4.66 -10.87 34.51
CA SER A 343 -5.45 -12.02 35.01
C SER A 343 -4.88 -12.62 36.31
N ARG A 344 -3.58 -12.46 36.56
CA ARG A 344 -2.94 -12.92 37.79
C ARG A 344 -2.99 -11.91 38.93
N ILE A 345 -2.96 -10.61 38.62
CA ILE A 345 -2.87 -9.53 39.62
C ILE A 345 -4.26 -9.08 40.08
N VAL A 346 -5.22 -8.94 39.18
CA VAL A 346 -6.55 -8.38 39.49
C VAL A 346 -7.36 -9.25 40.46
N PRO A 347 -7.43 -10.58 40.32
CA PRO A 347 -8.19 -11.41 41.26
C PRO A 347 -7.71 -11.31 42.73
N PRO A 348 -6.40 -11.40 43.06
CA PRO A 348 -5.94 -11.22 44.43
C PRO A 348 -6.18 -9.79 44.95
N LEU A 349 -6.01 -8.74 44.13
CA LEU A 349 -6.33 -7.37 44.53
C LEU A 349 -7.83 -7.19 44.83
N TYR A 350 -8.68 -7.79 44.02
CA TYR A 350 -10.13 -7.79 44.28
C TYR A 350 -10.47 -8.53 45.56
N ARG A 351 -9.85 -9.69 45.85
CA ARG A 351 -9.99 -10.41 47.12
C ARG A 351 -9.56 -9.53 48.29
N LEU A 352 -8.40 -8.87 48.20
CA LEU A 352 -7.92 -7.95 49.24
C LEU A 352 -8.92 -6.80 49.47
N ARG A 353 -9.50 -6.25 48.41
CA ARG A 353 -10.49 -5.16 48.53
C ARG A 353 -11.79 -5.64 49.20
N VAL A 354 -12.27 -6.83 48.90
CA VAL A 354 -13.45 -7.40 49.52
C VAL A 354 -13.16 -7.71 51.00
N ARG A 355 -12.04 -8.38 51.27
CA ARG A 355 -11.60 -8.68 52.65
C ARG A 355 -11.44 -7.42 53.46
N SER A 356 -10.85 -6.36 52.94
CA SER A 356 -10.64 -5.08 53.63
C SER A 356 -11.96 -4.43 54.09
N LYS A 357 -13.05 -4.64 53.30
CA LYS A 357 -14.41 -4.21 53.71
C LYS A 357 -14.92 -4.97 54.95
N VAL A 358 -14.69 -6.31 54.95
CA VAL A 358 -15.12 -7.16 56.09
C VAL A 358 -14.22 -6.92 57.30
N PHE A 359 -12.90 -6.83 57.13
CA PHE A 359 -11.96 -6.55 58.24
C PHE A 359 -12.21 -5.21 58.97
N ARG A 360 -12.84 -4.26 58.31
CA ARG A 360 -13.25 -3.00 58.97
C ARG A 360 -14.30 -3.26 60.05
N TRP A 361 -15.16 -4.20 59.85
CA TRP A 361 -16.18 -4.60 60.82
C TRP A 361 -15.59 -5.46 61.95
N TYR A 362 -14.60 -6.28 61.68
CA TYR A 362 -13.86 -7.00 62.72
C TYR A 362 -13.15 -6.06 63.67
N ARG A 363 -12.62 -4.92 63.19
CA ARG A 363 -12.03 -3.89 64.07
C ARG A 363 -13.06 -3.23 65.02
N HIS A 364 -14.30 -3.11 64.57
CA HIS A 364 -15.36 -2.57 65.43
C HIS A 364 -15.80 -3.66 66.44
N LEU A 365 -15.94 -4.89 66.00
CA LEU A 365 -16.26 -6.00 66.91
C LEU A 365 -15.22 -6.15 67.99
N ARG A 366 -13.95 -6.11 67.64
CA ARG A 366 -12.84 -6.21 68.62
C ARG A 366 -12.84 -5.11 69.62
N ARG A 367 -13.15 -3.86 69.26
CA ARG A 367 -13.30 -2.75 70.20
C ARG A 367 -14.47 -2.99 71.18
N ILE A 368 -15.56 -3.56 70.74
CA ILE A 368 -16.68 -3.91 71.63
C ILE A 368 -16.25 -5.03 72.60
N GLU A 369 -15.50 -6.03 72.11
CA GLU A 369 -14.95 -7.13 72.90
C GLU A 369 -13.94 -6.60 73.96
N GLU A 370 -12.98 -5.77 73.58
CA GLU A 370 -12.01 -5.14 74.49
C GLU A 370 -12.72 -4.31 75.61
N ARG A 371 -13.74 -3.53 75.22
CA ARG A 371 -14.57 -2.78 76.24
C ARG A 371 -15.40 -3.70 77.12
N SER A 372 -15.78 -4.87 76.65
CA SER A 372 -16.54 -5.84 77.47
C SER A 372 -15.70 -6.50 78.57
N GLU A 373 -14.37 -6.51 78.44
CA GLU A 373 -13.42 -7.02 79.42
C GLU A 373 -13.08 -5.99 80.52
N GLU A 374 -13.43 -4.70 80.31
CA GLU A 374 -13.19 -3.62 81.33
C GLU A 374 -14.24 -3.77 82.44
N LYS A 375 -13.74 -3.74 83.73
CA LYS A 375 -14.60 -3.86 84.88
C LYS A 375 -15.57 -2.67 84.94
N GLY A 376 -16.85 -2.89 84.84
CA GLY A 376 -17.92 -1.90 84.96
C GLY A 376 -18.50 -1.41 83.61
N ALA A 377 -18.20 -2.00 82.52
CA ALA A 377 -18.79 -1.62 81.23
C ALA A 377 -20.29 -1.92 81.20
N PRO A 378 -21.15 -0.98 80.74
CA PRO A 378 -22.59 -1.19 80.69
C PRO A 378 -22.96 -2.20 79.59
N ALA A 379 -23.27 -3.45 79.99
CA ALA A 379 -23.59 -4.56 79.07
C ALA A 379 -24.71 -4.20 78.07
N LYS A 380 -25.69 -3.36 78.50
CA LYS A 380 -26.80 -2.97 77.62
C LYS A 380 -26.36 -2.05 76.49
N GLU A 381 -25.43 -1.12 76.72
CA GLU A 381 -24.89 -0.25 75.62
C GLU A 381 -24.07 -1.06 74.65
N LEU A 382 -23.26 -2.01 75.10
CA LEU A 382 -22.45 -2.88 74.26
C LEU A 382 -23.31 -3.81 73.40
N LEU A 383 -24.44 -4.29 73.93
CA LEU A 383 -25.40 -5.08 73.12
C LEU A 383 -26.07 -4.21 72.04
N GLU A 384 -26.44 -2.96 72.33
CA GLU A 384 -26.98 -2.03 71.35
C GLU A 384 -25.96 -1.68 70.25
N GLU A 385 -24.68 -1.50 70.60
CA GLU A 385 -23.60 -1.30 69.66
C GLU A 385 -23.39 -2.52 68.76
N LEU A 386 -23.51 -3.74 69.32
CA LEU A 386 -23.38 -5.00 68.65
C LEU A 386 -24.55 -5.22 67.65
N ASP A 387 -25.78 -4.89 68.02
CA ASP A 387 -26.94 -4.94 67.14
C ASP A 387 -26.84 -3.95 65.98
N LYS A 388 -26.34 -2.73 66.23
CA LYS A 388 -26.05 -1.77 65.15
C LYS A 388 -24.97 -2.23 64.23
N LEU A 389 -23.93 -2.90 64.74
CA LEU A 389 -22.86 -3.49 63.96
C LEU A 389 -23.40 -4.61 63.05
N GLU A 390 -24.22 -5.49 63.61
CA GLU A 390 -24.84 -6.59 62.85
C GLU A 390 -25.78 -6.07 61.76
N ALA A 391 -26.65 -5.12 62.09
CA ALA A 391 -27.55 -4.51 61.11
C ALA A 391 -26.82 -3.80 59.94
N ARG A 392 -25.66 -3.19 60.24
CA ARG A 392 -24.81 -2.59 59.22
C ARG A 392 -24.06 -3.65 58.38
N ALA A 393 -23.51 -4.67 59.03
CA ALA A 393 -22.84 -5.78 58.36
C ALA A 393 -23.79 -6.56 57.43
N ALA A 394 -25.07 -6.74 57.85
CA ALA A 394 -26.09 -7.37 56.99
C ALA A 394 -26.42 -6.62 55.71
N ARG A 395 -26.22 -5.32 55.67
CA ARG A 395 -26.45 -4.47 54.48
C ARG A 395 -25.26 -4.46 53.49
N VAL A 396 -24.12 -5.03 53.85
CA VAL A 396 -22.95 -5.06 52.96
C VAL A 396 -23.19 -6.09 51.87
N ALA A 397 -23.34 -5.61 50.64
CA ALA A 397 -23.38 -6.43 49.45
C ALA A 397 -22.01 -7.07 49.19
N VAL A 398 -21.86 -8.36 49.46
CA VAL A 398 -20.69 -9.17 49.20
C VAL A 398 -21.06 -10.20 48.13
N PRO A 399 -20.27 -10.36 47.06
CA PRO A 399 -20.52 -11.42 46.09
C PRO A 399 -20.55 -12.80 46.73
N LEU A 400 -21.39 -13.70 46.24
CA LEU A 400 -21.59 -15.09 46.80
C LEU A 400 -20.26 -15.84 47.01
N ALA A 401 -19.28 -15.64 46.17
CA ALA A 401 -17.94 -16.25 46.29
C ALA A 401 -17.17 -15.86 47.56
N TYR A 402 -17.61 -14.84 48.28
CA TYR A 402 -16.97 -14.29 49.49
C TYR A 402 -17.97 -14.23 50.65
N ALA A 403 -19.04 -15.00 50.58
CA ALA A 403 -20.08 -15.04 51.61
C ALA A 403 -19.55 -15.66 52.93
N GLU A 404 -18.54 -16.53 52.86
CA GLU A 404 -17.95 -17.20 54.02
C GLU A 404 -17.37 -16.20 55.03
N GLU A 405 -16.68 -15.16 54.58
CA GLU A 405 -16.12 -14.13 55.46
C GLU A 405 -17.23 -13.33 56.20
N LEU A 406 -18.36 -13.12 55.54
CA LEU A 406 -19.52 -12.47 56.15
C LEU A 406 -20.22 -13.38 57.18
N TYR A 407 -20.35 -14.65 56.88
CA TYR A 407 -20.89 -15.64 57.82
C TYR A 407 -19.99 -15.82 59.05
N ALA A 408 -18.67 -15.88 58.83
CA ALA A 408 -17.72 -15.94 59.91
C ALA A 408 -17.81 -14.69 60.85
N LEU A 409 -17.97 -13.49 60.26
CA LEU A 409 -18.18 -12.28 61.02
C LEU A 409 -19.46 -12.36 61.89
N ARG A 410 -20.57 -12.87 61.34
CA ARG A 410 -21.83 -13.05 62.09
C ARG A 410 -21.69 -14.04 63.21
N GLN A 411 -21.05 -15.20 63.00
CA GLN A 411 -20.75 -16.16 64.08
C GLN A 411 -19.94 -15.53 65.23
N HIS A 412 -18.93 -14.70 64.89
CA HIS A 412 -18.17 -14.00 65.92
C HIS A 412 -19.02 -12.94 66.66
N ILE A 413 -19.95 -12.27 65.99
CA ILE A 413 -20.91 -11.36 66.60
C ILE A 413 -21.79 -12.12 67.62
N ASP A 414 -22.31 -13.30 67.21
CA ASP A 414 -23.14 -14.14 68.08
C ASP A 414 -22.39 -14.68 69.28
N LEU A 415 -21.09 -15.03 69.13
CA LEU A 415 -20.23 -15.44 70.24
C LEU A 415 -20.02 -14.33 71.25
N VAL A 416 -19.77 -13.07 70.81
CA VAL A 416 -19.63 -11.95 71.67
C VAL A 416 -20.96 -11.59 72.38
N ARG A 417 -22.11 -11.70 71.68
CA ARG A 417 -23.43 -11.52 72.19
C ARG A 417 -23.75 -12.52 73.32
N ALA A 418 -23.40 -13.80 73.16
CA ALA A 418 -23.60 -14.86 74.12
C ALA A 418 -22.76 -14.62 75.41
N ARG A 419 -21.59 -13.97 75.29
CA ARG A 419 -20.78 -13.61 76.48
C ARG A 419 -21.31 -12.39 77.25
N LEU A 420 -21.96 -11.45 76.57
CA LEU A 420 -22.54 -10.25 77.14
C LEU A 420 -23.96 -10.44 77.73
N SER A 421 -24.66 -11.49 77.31
CA SER A 421 -25.97 -11.82 77.81
C SER A 421 -25.86 -12.47 79.23
N PRO A 422 -26.50 -11.95 80.27
CA PRO A 422 -26.44 -12.55 81.59
C PRO A 422 -27.07 -13.94 81.53
N ARG A 423 -26.41 -14.93 82.17
CA ARG A 423 -26.97 -16.26 82.44
C ARG A 423 -28.14 -16.18 83.42
#